data_7b8ef2322522ef8bc891e6602e249c5a
#
_entry.id   7b8ef2322522ef8bc891e6602e249c5a
#
_cell.length_a   1.000
_cell.length_b   1.000
_cell.length_c   1.000
_cell.angle_alpha   90.00
_cell.angle_beta   90.00
_cell.angle_gamma   90.00
#
_symmetry.space_group_name_H-M   'P 1'
#
loop_
_entity.id
_entity.type
_entity.pdbx_description
1 polymer ?
#
loop_
_entity_poly.entity_id
_entity_poly.type
_entity_poly.pdbx_seq_one_letter_code
_entity_poly.pdbx_strand_id
1 'polypeptide(L)'
;MFHTLLVAIDGGPQTRRIAARARQAAAPGARVHLLCAVDAGYALPGRPTLLDYPPAAHECEEARQVLDEACALLAGCELEVRAELRAGDPVQVILGEARRLGCELIVIGHRHLGRLERLLDPSVGDRVIREAPCPVLVEVREGDAQGS
;
A
#
# COMPACT_ATOMS: atom_id res chain seq x y z
N MET A 1 11.58 -16.89 4.86
CA MET A 1 10.35 -16.20 5.21
C MET A 1 10.67 -14.92 5.96
N PHE A 2 9.76 -13.97 5.89
CA PHE A 2 10.03 -12.65 6.41
C PHE A 2 9.28 -12.39 7.71
N HIS A 3 9.90 -11.66 8.60
CA HIS A 3 9.33 -11.39 9.93
C HIS A 3 8.74 -10.01 10.06
N THR A 4 9.12 -9.08 9.19
CA THR A 4 8.55 -7.74 9.19
C THR A 4 8.31 -7.32 7.75
N LEU A 5 7.05 -7.15 7.41
CA LEU A 5 6.65 -6.81 6.04
C LEU A 5 5.91 -5.49 6.01
N LEU A 6 6.17 -4.72 4.98
CA LEU A 6 5.40 -3.52 4.69
C LEU A 6 4.61 -3.79 3.43
N VAL A 7 3.30 -3.68 3.52
CA VAL A 7 2.41 -4.00 2.42
C VAL A 7 1.66 -2.73 2.02
N ALA A 8 1.97 -2.24 0.84
CA ALA A 8 1.33 -1.02 0.34
C ALA A 8 0.13 -1.39 -0.50
N ILE A 9 -1.02 -0.90 -0.11
CA ILE A 9 -2.27 -1.17 -0.82
C ILE A 9 -2.89 0.14 -1.25
N ASP A 10 -3.71 0.06 -2.28
CA ASP A 10 -4.23 1.27 -2.92
C ASP A 10 -5.73 1.27 -3.13
N GLY A 11 -6.41 0.24 -2.70
CA GLY A 11 -7.85 0.16 -2.89
C GLY A 11 -8.26 -0.41 -4.23
N GLY A 12 -7.28 -0.79 -5.04
CA GLY A 12 -7.59 -1.38 -6.31
C GLY A 12 -7.97 -2.85 -6.18
N PRO A 13 -8.30 -3.48 -7.29
CA PRO A 13 -8.72 -4.89 -7.28
C PRO A 13 -7.59 -5.83 -6.87
N GLN A 14 -6.38 -5.34 -6.80
CA GLN A 14 -5.25 -6.18 -6.41
C GLN A 14 -5.10 -6.37 -4.91
N THR A 15 -5.86 -5.63 -4.12
CA THR A 15 -5.70 -5.67 -2.66
C THR A 15 -5.74 -7.10 -2.11
N ARG A 16 -6.69 -7.88 -2.58
CA ARG A 16 -6.83 -9.25 -2.11
C ARG A 16 -5.60 -10.10 -2.47
N ARG A 17 -5.10 -9.93 -3.68
CA ARG A 17 -3.94 -10.68 -4.12
C ARG A 17 -2.68 -10.25 -3.39
N ILE A 18 -2.56 -8.95 -3.14
CA ILE A 18 -1.43 -8.42 -2.40
C ILE A 18 -1.43 -8.97 -0.99
N ALA A 19 -2.59 -8.98 -0.34
CA ALA A 19 -2.70 -9.53 1.01
C ALA A 19 -2.36 -11.01 1.04
N ALA A 20 -2.84 -11.76 0.06
CA ALA A 20 -2.53 -13.19 -0.02
C ALA A 20 -1.04 -13.42 -0.21
N ARG A 21 -0.41 -12.60 -1.02
CA ARG A 21 1.02 -12.73 -1.26
C ARG A 21 1.81 -12.42 0.00
N ALA A 22 1.39 -11.39 0.72
CA ALA A 22 2.03 -11.04 1.97
C ALA A 22 1.93 -12.18 2.97
N ARG A 23 0.77 -12.80 3.05
CA ARG A 23 0.58 -13.93 3.94
C ARG A 23 1.51 -15.09 3.60
N GLN A 24 1.67 -15.36 2.30
CA GLN A 24 2.55 -16.42 1.86
C GLN A 24 4.00 -16.15 2.19
N ALA A 25 4.42 -14.91 2.16
CA ALA A 25 5.79 -14.53 2.41
C ALA A 25 6.11 -14.38 3.90
N ALA A 26 5.11 -14.26 4.74
CA ALA A 26 5.32 -13.99 6.15
C ALA A 26 5.62 -15.24 6.94
N ALA A 27 6.57 -15.12 7.85
CA ALA A 27 6.84 -16.18 8.81
C ALA A 27 5.74 -16.21 9.87
N PRO A 28 5.54 -17.33 10.55
CA PRO A 28 4.59 -17.36 11.65
C PRO A 28 4.97 -16.31 12.71
N GLY A 29 3.99 -15.55 13.15
CA GLY A 29 4.24 -14.50 14.13
C GLY A 29 4.80 -13.22 13.53
N ALA A 30 4.90 -13.13 12.23
CA ALA A 30 5.46 -11.95 11.58
C ALA A 30 4.60 -10.72 11.79
N ARG A 31 5.25 -9.57 11.70
CA ARG A 31 4.56 -8.28 11.73
C ARG A 31 4.28 -7.84 10.31
N VAL A 32 3.03 -7.55 10.05
CA VAL A 32 2.61 -7.07 8.74
C VAL A 32 2.03 -5.67 8.91
N HIS A 33 2.67 -4.70 8.28
CA HIS A 33 2.21 -3.33 8.31
C HIS A 33 1.52 -3.01 7.00
N LEU A 34 0.23 -2.82 7.08
CA LEU A 34 -0.56 -2.44 5.91
C LEU A 34 -0.55 -0.92 5.81
N LEU A 35 -0.18 -0.42 4.66
CA LEU A 35 -0.05 1.00 4.45
C LEU A 35 -0.85 1.43 3.24
N CYS A 36 -1.69 2.43 3.44
CA CYS A 36 -2.36 3.07 2.31
C CYS A 36 -1.93 4.52 2.28
N ALA A 37 -1.32 4.93 1.19
CA ALA A 37 -0.86 6.29 1.03
C ALA A 37 -1.89 7.07 0.23
N VAL A 38 -2.30 8.20 0.77
CA VAL A 38 -3.24 9.09 0.10
C VAL A 38 -2.46 10.31 -0.35
N ASP A 39 -2.60 10.65 -1.62
CA ASP A 39 -1.85 11.74 -2.19
C ASP A 39 -2.26 13.08 -1.58
N ALA A 40 -1.34 13.72 -0.91
CA ALA A 40 -1.58 15.03 -0.35
C ALA A 40 -1.67 16.09 -1.43
N GLY A 41 -1.41 15.72 -2.67
CA GLY A 41 -1.52 16.66 -3.77
C GLY A 41 -2.92 17.22 -3.93
N TYR A 42 -3.90 16.54 -3.42
CA TYR A 42 -5.25 17.06 -3.44
C TYR A 42 -5.39 18.27 -2.54
N ALA A 43 -4.54 18.40 -1.57
CA ALA A 43 -4.53 19.51 -0.66
C ALA A 43 -3.35 20.41 -0.98
N LEU A 44 -3.23 20.82 -2.22
CA LEU A 44 -2.13 21.63 -2.62
C LEU A 44 -2.15 22.99 -1.93
N PRO A 45 -0.98 23.52 -1.61
CA PRO A 45 -0.90 24.86 -1.06
C PRO A 45 -1.55 25.84 -2.02
N GLY A 46 -2.27 26.78 -1.50
CA GLY A 46 -2.95 27.73 -2.34
C GLY A 46 -4.36 27.33 -2.72
N ARG A 47 -4.81 26.20 -2.26
CA ARG A 47 -6.17 25.78 -2.46
C ARG A 47 -6.84 25.56 -1.14
N PRO A 48 -7.09 26.60 -0.40
CA PRO A 48 -7.62 26.47 0.94
C PRO A 48 -8.99 25.84 1.00
N THR A 49 -9.72 25.96 -0.08
CA THR A 49 -11.04 25.37 -0.12
C THR A 49 -11.02 23.86 -0.04
N LEU A 50 -9.87 23.29 -0.28
CA LEU A 50 -9.80 21.84 -0.22
C LEU A 50 -9.76 21.33 1.18
N LEU A 51 -9.49 22.21 2.12
CA LEU A 51 -9.38 21.78 3.49
C LEU A 51 -10.64 21.23 4.05
N ASP A 52 -11.73 21.82 3.67
CA ASP A 52 -12.99 21.36 4.18
C ASP A 52 -13.70 20.52 3.18
N TYR A 53 -12.96 19.93 2.31
CA TYR A 53 -13.51 19.39 1.14
C TYR A 53 -13.93 17.97 1.28
N PRO A 54 -15.13 17.69 1.01
CA PRO A 54 -15.62 16.32 1.06
C PRO A 54 -14.79 15.32 0.29
N PRO A 55 -14.23 15.66 -0.87
CA PRO A 55 -13.44 14.67 -1.60
C PRO A 55 -12.26 14.09 -0.82
N ALA A 56 -11.55 14.95 -0.10
CA ALA A 56 -10.42 14.44 0.67
C ALA A 56 -10.89 13.54 1.80
N ALA A 57 -11.95 13.95 2.47
CA ALA A 57 -12.50 13.14 3.54
C ALA A 57 -13.01 11.81 3.00
N HIS A 58 -13.63 11.87 1.84
CA HIS A 58 -14.18 10.68 1.23
C HIS A 58 -13.08 9.70 0.84
N GLU A 59 -11.99 10.20 0.31
CA GLU A 59 -10.88 9.34 -0.05
C GLU A 59 -10.23 8.71 1.16
N CYS A 60 -10.13 9.44 2.25
CA CYS A 60 -9.60 8.88 3.48
C CYS A 60 -10.50 7.77 4.00
N GLU A 61 -11.81 7.97 3.88
CA GLU A 61 -12.74 6.96 4.33
C GLU A 61 -12.67 5.71 3.47
N GLU A 62 -12.55 5.90 2.15
CA GLU A 62 -12.38 4.76 1.27
C GLU A 62 -11.09 4.01 1.58
N ALA A 63 -10.02 4.76 1.84
CA ALA A 63 -8.75 4.14 2.18
C ALA A 63 -8.84 3.34 3.46
N ARG A 64 -9.57 3.85 4.45
CA ARG A 64 -9.78 3.10 5.68
C ARG A 64 -10.52 1.81 5.43
N GLN A 65 -11.52 1.85 4.56
CA GLN A 65 -12.25 0.64 4.23
C GLN A 65 -11.37 -0.38 3.57
N VAL A 66 -10.49 0.07 2.70
CA VAL A 66 -9.53 -0.81 2.05
C VAL A 66 -8.61 -1.45 3.08
N LEU A 67 -8.12 -0.65 4.01
CA LEU A 67 -7.28 -1.17 5.08
C LEU A 67 -8.02 -2.19 5.94
N ASP A 68 -9.27 -1.91 6.25
CA ASP A 68 -10.07 -2.83 7.05
C ASP A 68 -10.28 -4.15 6.32
N GLU A 69 -10.53 -4.09 5.03
CA GLU A 69 -10.68 -5.29 4.24
C GLU A 69 -9.40 -6.11 4.22
N ALA A 70 -8.28 -5.45 4.06
CA ALA A 70 -7.01 -6.14 4.03
C ALA A 70 -6.70 -6.75 5.39
N CYS A 71 -7.01 -6.06 6.47
CA CYS A 71 -6.86 -6.60 7.80
C CYS A 71 -7.70 -7.86 7.97
N ALA A 72 -8.94 -7.82 7.47
CA ALA A 72 -9.82 -8.98 7.57
C ALA A 72 -9.26 -10.17 6.81
N LEU A 73 -8.63 -9.93 5.69
CA LEU A 73 -8.03 -11.00 4.89
C LEU A 73 -6.88 -11.68 5.62
N LEU A 74 -6.21 -10.95 6.49
CA LEU A 74 -5.08 -11.47 7.24
C LEU A 74 -5.45 -11.92 8.64
N ALA A 75 -6.68 -11.68 9.05
CA ALA A 75 -7.15 -12.09 10.37
C ALA A 75 -7.19 -13.61 10.44
N GLY A 76 -6.91 -14.15 11.61
CA GLY A 76 -6.93 -15.59 11.78
C GLY A 76 -5.63 -16.26 11.38
N CYS A 77 -4.74 -15.54 10.74
CA CYS A 77 -3.41 -16.04 10.48
C CYS A 77 -2.56 -15.69 11.69
N GLU A 78 -1.48 -16.41 11.90
CA GLU A 78 -0.62 -16.09 13.02
C GLU A 78 0.27 -14.91 12.66
N LEU A 79 -0.33 -13.72 12.58
CA LEU A 79 0.37 -12.51 12.17
C LEU A 79 -0.05 -11.36 13.06
N GLU A 80 0.90 -10.47 13.30
CA GLU A 80 0.60 -9.24 14.01
C GLU A 80 0.39 -8.17 12.93
N VAL A 81 -0.86 -7.81 12.72
CA VAL A 81 -1.23 -6.90 11.64
C VAL A 81 -1.49 -5.50 12.18
N ARG A 82 -0.87 -4.52 11.54
CA ARG A 82 -1.12 -3.12 11.86
C ARG A 82 -1.44 -2.41 10.56
N ALA A 83 -2.32 -1.44 10.64
CA ALA A 83 -2.74 -0.71 9.46
C ALA A 83 -2.59 0.79 9.70
N GLU A 84 -2.07 1.48 8.70
CA GLU A 84 -1.91 2.92 8.77
C GLU A 84 -2.33 3.58 7.48
N LEU A 85 -2.93 4.76 7.64
CA LEU A 85 -3.27 5.62 6.52
C LEU A 85 -2.35 6.82 6.62
N ARG A 86 -1.63 7.12 5.56
CA ARG A 86 -0.73 8.26 5.55
C ARG A 86 -0.96 9.12 4.33
N ALA A 87 -0.87 10.42 4.52
CA ALA A 87 -0.98 11.37 3.42
C ALA A 87 0.43 11.77 2.99
N GLY A 88 0.63 11.90 1.69
CA GLY A 88 1.90 12.34 1.17
C GLY A 88 2.21 11.69 -0.16
N ASP A 89 3.40 11.96 -0.66
CA ASP A 89 3.87 11.34 -1.88
C ASP A 89 4.03 9.84 -1.64
N PRO A 90 3.38 8.99 -2.44
CA PRO A 90 3.39 7.55 -2.19
C PRO A 90 4.79 6.95 -2.07
N VAL A 91 5.70 7.35 -2.93
CA VAL A 91 7.06 6.82 -2.88
C VAL A 91 7.73 7.18 -1.56
N GLN A 92 7.64 8.44 -1.18
CA GLN A 92 8.28 8.90 0.05
C GLN A 92 7.65 8.24 1.28
N VAL A 93 6.34 8.09 1.27
CA VAL A 93 5.64 7.47 2.38
C VAL A 93 6.08 6.00 2.53
N ILE A 94 6.09 5.27 1.43
CA ILE A 94 6.46 3.86 1.46
C ILE A 94 7.90 3.69 1.91
N LEU A 95 8.81 4.44 1.31
CA LEU A 95 10.22 4.31 1.65
C LEU A 95 10.51 4.76 3.07
N GLY A 96 9.86 5.83 3.50
CA GLY A 96 10.03 6.31 4.85
C GLY A 96 9.58 5.31 5.88
N GLU A 97 8.42 4.69 5.65
CA GLU A 97 7.93 3.68 6.57
C GLU A 97 8.80 2.43 6.55
N ALA A 98 9.27 2.05 5.36
CA ALA A 98 10.15 0.89 5.27
C ALA A 98 11.40 1.07 6.12
N ARG A 99 11.98 2.27 6.08
CA ARG A 99 13.17 2.55 6.86
C ARG A 99 12.85 2.62 8.35
N ARG A 100 11.74 3.27 8.68
CA ARG A 100 11.35 3.42 10.08
C ARG A 100 11.09 2.07 10.74
N LEU A 101 10.47 1.18 10.01
CA LEU A 101 10.13 -0.13 10.54
C LEU A 101 11.25 -1.14 10.46
N GLY A 102 12.25 -0.86 9.65
CA GLY A 102 13.30 -1.84 9.39
C GLY A 102 12.73 -3.08 8.76
N CYS A 103 11.79 -2.93 7.84
CA CYS A 103 11.11 -4.08 7.27
C CYS A 103 12.05 -4.89 6.40
N GLU A 104 11.74 -6.18 6.28
CA GLU A 104 12.54 -7.12 5.53
C GLU A 104 12.02 -7.32 4.12
N LEU A 105 10.77 -6.94 3.88
CA LEU A 105 10.15 -7.10 2.58
C LEU A 105 9.09 -6.04 2.40
N ILE A 106 9.07 -5.45 1.19
CA ILE A 106 7.98 -4.57 0.80
C ILE A 106 7.16 -5.31 -0.25
N VAL A 107 5.84 -5.32 -0.07
CA VAL A 107 4.94 -5.94 -1.04
C VAL A 107 4.09 -4.84 -1.66
N ILE A 108 4.10 -4.74 -2.97
CA ILE A 108 3.32 -3.74 -3.69
C ILE A 108 2.63 -4.36 -4.88
N GLY A 109 1.63 -3.67 -5.41
CA GLY A 109 0.98 -4.07 -6.64
C GLY A 109 1.78 -3.57 -7.84
N HIS A 110 1.69 -4.32 -8.92
CA HIS A 110 2.41 -3.96 -10.13
C HIS A 110 1.87 -2.65 -10.70
N ARG A 111 0.54 -2.54 -10.74
CA ARG A 111 -0.06 -1.40 -11.34
C ARG A 111 -1.51 -1.44 -10.98
N HIS A 112 -2.13 -0.31 -10.85
CA HIS A 112 -3.53 -0.41 -10.53
C HIS A 112 -4.35 0.52 -11.40
N LEU A 113 -5.59 0.18 -11.49
CA LEU A 113 -6.55 0.94 -12.25
C LEU A 113 -7.75 1.24 -11.40
N GLY A 114 -7.49 1.49 -10.14
CA GLY A 114 -8.56 1.77 -9.23
C GLY A 114 -8.91 3.24 -9.20
N ARG A 115 -9.74 3.59 -8.25
CA ARG A 115 -10.14 4.97 -8.07
C ARG A 115 -9.00 5.90 -7.73
N LEU A 116 -7.96 5.34 -7.16
CA LEU A 116 -6.81 6.12 -6.76
C LEU A 116 -5.71 6.06 -7.80
N GLU A 117 -6.05 5.82 -9.04
CA GLU A 117 -5.04 5.65 -10.06
C GLU A 117 -4.13 6.86 -10.23
N ARG A 118 -4.59 8.04 -9.85
CA ARG A 118 -3.71 9.19 -9.86
C ARG A 118 -2.56 9.07 -8.89
N LEU A 119 -2.76 8.30 -7.85
CA LEU A 119 -1.76 8.13 -6.84
C LEU A 119 -0.73 7.10 -7.23
N LEU A 120 -1.07 6.32 -8.22
CA LEU A 120 -0.20 5.24 -8.63
C LEU A 120 0.24 5.39 -10.05
N ASP A 121 0.93 6.47 -10.26
CA ASP A 121 1.73 6.64 -11.44
C ASP A 121 2.56 5.36 -11.59
N PRO A 122 2.68 4.80 -12.78
CA PRO A 122 3.50 3.61 -12.98
C PRO A 122 4.91 3.75 -12.45
N SER A 123 5.40 4.98 -12.36
CA SER A 123 6.74 5.22 -11.86
C SER A 123 6.86 4.98 -10.35
N VAL A 124 5.76 4.90 -9.62
CA VAL A 124 5.84 4.70 -8.18
C VAL A 124 6.49 3.36 -7.86
N GLY A 125 6.00 2.28 -8.46
CA GLY A 125 6.58 0.97 -8.22
C GLY A 125 8.04 0.93 -8.63
N ASP A 126 8.36 1.52 -9.75
CA ASP A 126 9.72 1.54 -10.26
C ASP A 126 10.66 2.27 -9.31
N ARG A 127 10.22 3.41 -8.79
CA ARG A 127 11.04 4.16 -7.84
C ARG A 127 11.18 3.43 -6.52
N VAL A 128 10.13 2.78 -6.06
CA VAL A 128 10.20 2.01 -4.82
C VAL A 128 11.22 0.89 -4.99
N ILE A 129 11.16 0.18 -6.10
CA ILE A 129 12.10 -0.91 -6.36
C ILE A 129 13.53 -0.42 -6.33
N ARG A 130 13.79 0.72 -6.96
CA ARG A 130 15.15 1.24 -7.03
C ARG A 130 15.70 1.76 -5.71
N GLU A 131 14.84 2.32 -4.89
CA GLU A 131 15.30 3.00 -3.69
C GLU A 131 15.01 2.25 -2.40
N ALA A 132 14.39 1.10 -2.49
CA ALA A 132 13.99 0.36 -1.30
C ALA A 132 15.21 -0.12 -0.50
N PRO A 133 15.11 -0.10 0.83
CA PRO A 133 16.19 -0.61 1.68
C PRO A 133 16.17 -2.14 1.82
N CYS A 134 15.21 -2.80 1.19
CA CYS A 134 15.03 -4.26 1.31
C CYS A 134 14.40 -4.78 0.03
N PRO A 135 14.30 -6.10 -0.11
CA PRO A 135 13.65 -6.70 -1.28
C PRO A 135 12.22 -6.22 -1.45
N VAL A 136 11.77 -6.16 -2.68
CA VAL A 136 10.43 -5.73 -3.03
C VAL A 136 9.76 -6.83 -3.84
N LEU A 137 8.60 -7.25 -3.39
CA LEU A 137 7.80 -8.23 -4.10
C LEU A 137 6.67 -7.48 -4.80
N VAL A 138 6.58 -7.67 -6.11
CA VAL A 138 5.58 -6.98 -6.91
C VAL A 138 4.54 -7.98 -7.36
N GLU A 139 3.29 -7.76 -6.96
CA GLU A 139 2.19 -8.61 -7.38
C GLU A 139 1.64 -8.10 -8.69
N VAL A 140 1.66 -8.93 -9.70
CA VAL A 140 1.18 -8.51 -11.02
C VAL A 140 -0.33 -8.58 -11.09
N ARG A 141 -0.90 -7.78 -11.99
CA ARG A 141 -2.32 -7.83 -12.22
C ARG A 141 -2.68 -9.14 -12.91
N GLU A 142 -3.88 -9.59 -12.65
CA GLU A 142 -4.34 -10.84 -13.21
C GLU A 142 -4.29 -10.84 -14.73
N GLY A 143 -4.72 -9.76 -15.35
CA GLY A 143 -4.68 -9.66 -16.80
C GLY A 143 -3.28 -9.68 -17.36
N ASP A 144 -2.35 -9.08 -16.66
CA ASP A 144 -0.95 -9.04 -17.10
C ASP A 144 -0.31 -10.41 -17.06
N ALA A 145 -0.67 -11.19 -16.07
CA ALA A 145 -0.13 -12.53 -15.94
C ALA A 145 -0.52 -13.41 -17.12
N GLN A 146 -1.69 -13.18 -17.66
CA GLN A 146 -2.14 -13.96 -18.81
C GLN A 146 -1.58 -13.47 -20.11
N GLY A 147 -1.22 -12.21 -20.16
CA GLY A 147 -0.71 -11.60 -21.36
C GLY A 147 0.73 -11.94 -21.67
N SER A 148 1.40 -12.58 -20.78
CA SER A 148 2.84 -12.89 -21.00
C SER A 148 3.07 -14.25 -21.63
#